data_741950870f7b6ab7e7af28998c5fc2f9
#
_entry.id   741950870f7b6ab7e7af28998c5fc2f9
#
_cell.length_a   1.000
_cell.length_b   1.000
_cell.length_c   1.000
_cell.angle_alpha   90.00
_cell.angle_beta   90.00
_cell.angle_gamma   90.00
#
_symmetry.space_group_name_H-M   'P 1'
#
loop_
_entity.id
_entity.type
_entity.pdbx_description
1 polymer ?
#
loop_
_entity_poly.entity_id
_entity_poly.type
_entity_poly.pdbx_seq_one_letter_code
_entity_poly.pdbx_strand_id
1 'polypeptide(L)'
;MLNDYSRRVERESIDLLLTDPPYGINIVNPTNTIGGNKPCTIGEVGTTSKVGFNKGTVRGPCIVKARKYYPIINDDKPFNPEPLLKLKVDSIIWGANNFSSKLPDSPRWIVWYKKPFGKKNNDNFSDVELAWTNMPGKTCKLYHYLWSGLLREGERELELKERVHPTQKPVGLLINILNDFVESNSNILDLFGGSGSTLIACEQTNRNCYMMELSPHYCQVIINRWETFTGEKAEKIN
;
A
#
# COMPACT_ATOMS: atom_id res chain seq x y z
N MET A 1 14.46 15.91 10.77
CA MET A 1 14.81 14.63 10.14
C MET A 1 14.57 14.63 8.61
N LEU A 2 13.48 15.16 8.07
CA LEU A 2 13.31 15.29 6.60
C LEU A 2 14.39 16.15 5.92
N ASN A 3 14.98 17.10 6.63
CA ASN A 3 16.00 18.00 6.09
C ASN A 3 17.38 17.35 5.86
N ASP A 4 17.68 16.24 6.47
CA ASP A 4 19.04 15.64 6.41
C ASP A 4 19.16 14.61 5.27
N TYR A 5 18.06 13.93 4.96
CA TYR A 5 18.00 12.98 3.83
C TYR A 5 17.93 13.72 2.48
N SER A 6 17.22 14.85 2.44
CA SER A 6 17.14 15.70 1.24
C SER A 6 18.47 16.31 0.81
N ARG A 7 19.49 16.34 1.70
CA ARG A 7 20.84 16.79 1.39
C ARG A 7 21.71 15.72 0.72
N ARG A 8 21.36 14.43 0.87
CA ARG A 8 22.13 13.31 0.26
C ARG A 8 21.62 12.89 -1.10
N VAL A 9 20.34 13.09 -1.35
CA VAL A 9 19.74 12.82 -2.66
C VAL A 9 19.63 14.16 -3.38
N GLU A 10 20.45 14.39 -4.37
CA GLU A 10 20.33 15.55 -5.24
C GLU A 10 18.91 15.54 -5.84
N ARG A 11 18.17 16.66 -5.72
CA ARG A 11 16.76 16.75 -6.18
C ARG A 11 16.58 16.33 -7.64
N GLU A 12 17.61 16.54 -8.45
CA GLU A 12 17.67 16.17 -9.87
C GLU A 12 17.78 14.65 -10.07
N SER A 13 17.98 13.86 -9.00
CA SER A 13 18.15 12.41 -9.07
C SER A 13 16.87 11.61 -8.83
N ILE A 14 15.75 12.23 -8.41
CA ILE A 14 14.47 11.54 -8.18
C ILE A 14 13.54 11.76 -9.35
N ASP A 15 13.13 10.66 -9.98
CA ASP A 15 12.23 10.66 -11.15
C ASP A 15 10.76 10.59 -10.73
N LEU A 16 10.44 9.90 -9.62
CA LEU A 16 9.08 9.76 -9.13
C LEU A 16 9.01 9.66 -7.60
N LEU A 17 8.16 10.47 -6.98
CA LEU A 17 7.64 10.24 -5.63
C LEU A 17 6.41 9.32 -5.72
N LEU A 18 6.53 8.08 -5.27
CA LEU A 18 5.42 7.12 -5.19
C LEU A 18 5.23 6.72 -3.72
N THR A 19 4.17 7.22 -3.08
CA THR A 19 4.09 7.12 -1.62
C THR A 19 2.65 6.99 -1.10
N ASP A 20 2.51 6.36 0.07
CA ASP A 20 1.23 6.06 0.74
C ASP A 20 1.27 6.58 2.20
N PRO A 21 1.04 7.89 2.42
CA PRO A 21 1.10 8.48 3.76
C PRO A 21 -0.03 7.98 4.67
N PRO A 22 0.08 8.14 5.99
CA PRO A 22 -1.03 7.90 6.90
C PRO A 22 -2.17 8.89 6.61
N TYR A 23 -3.42 8.39 6.61
CA TYR A 23 -4.58 9.21 6.20
C TYR A 23 -5.21 9.99 7.35
N GLY A 24 -4.79 9.74 8.58
CA GLY A 24 -5.40 10.32 9.78
C GLY A 24 -6.75 9.68 10.15
N ILE A 25 -6.91 8.41 9.83
CA ILE A 25 -8.16 7.65 10.05
C ILE A 25 -8.05 6.66 11.20
N ASN A 26 -6.90 6.58 11.85
CA ASN A 26 -6.61 5.69 12.97
C ASN A 26 -7.00 4.22 12.65
N ILE A 27 -6.51 3.73 11.52
CA ILE A 27 -6.92 2.44 10.93
C ILE A 27 -6.66 1.25 11.87
N VAL A 28 -5.61 1.32 12.70
CA VAL A 28 -5.29 0.33 13.71
C VAL A 28 -5.84 0.80 15.05
N ASN A 29 -6.89 0.14 15.53
CA ASN A 29 -7.55 0.48 16.79
C ASN A 29 -6.68 0.13 18.02
N PRO A 30 -7.07 0.55 19.27
CA PRO A 30 -6.32 0.27 20.50
C PRO A 30 -6.08 -1.22 20.78
N THR A 31 -6.83 -2.13 20.17
CA THR A 31 -6.61 -3.57 20.26
C THR A 31 -5.65 -4.12 19.21
N ASN A 32 -4.99 -3.23 18.44
CA ASN A 32 -4.08 -3.54 17.34
C ASN A 32 -4.73 -4.36 16.22
N THR A 33 -6.04 -4.18 15.98
CA THR A 33 -6.79 -4.79 14.88
C THR A 33 -7.30 -3.73 13.90
N ILE A 34 -7.63 -4.12 12.68
CA ILE A 34 -8.20 -3.23 11.67
C ILE A 34 -9.72 -3.15 11.83
N GLY A 35 -10.27 -1.93 11.79
CA GLY A 35 -11.71 -1.68 11.81
C GLY A 35 -12.31 -1.67 13.21
N GLY A 36 -13.29 -0.79 13.43
CA GLY A 36 -14.01 -0.42 14.64
C GLY A 36 -13.90 -1.28 15.91
N ASN A 37 -14.41 -0.79 17.02
CA ASN A 37 -14.30 -1.33 18.40
C ASN A 37 -14.80 -2.77 18.64
N LYS A 38 -15.08 -3.56 17.60
CA LYS A 38 -15.35 -4.99 17.74
C LYS A 38 -14.15 -5.73 17.14
N PRO A 39 -13.61 -6.74 17.84
CA PRO A 39 -12.64 -7.62 17.20
C PRO A 39 -13.29 -8.11 15.89
N CYS A 40 -12.61 -7.91 14.78
CA CYS A 40 -13.04 -8.50 13.53
C CYS A 40 -12.81 -10.01 13.65
N THR A 41 -13.73 -10.69 14.28
CA THR A 41 -13.89 -12.13 14.17
C THR A 41 -14.36 -12.39 12.76
N ILE A 42 -13.40 -12.51 11.83
CA ILE A 42 -13.67 -13.19 10.56
C ILE A 42 -13.90 -14.65 10.96
N GLY A 43 -15.13 -15.00 11.31
CA GLY A 43 -15.31 -16.36 11.72
C GLY A 43 -16.63 -16.78 12.30
N GLU A 44 -17.61 -15.91 12.40
CA GLU A 44 -19.00 -16.35 12.51
C GLU A 44 -19.76 -15.95 11.23
N VAL A 45 -19.43 -16.59 10.13
CA VAL A 45 -20.35 -16.66 9.00
C VAL A 45 -21.26 -17.86 9.24
N GLY A 46 -22.16 -17.67 10.16
CA GLY A 46 -23.41 -18.40 10.22
C GLY A 46 -24.36 -17.88 9.14
N THR A 47 -23.96 -17.87 7.89
CA THR A 47 -24.87 -17.72 6.77
C THR A 47 -24.33 -18.53 5.60
N THR A 48 -25.05 -19.56 5.29
CA THR A 48 -25.00 -20.37 4.09
C THR A 48 -25.14 -19.51 2.83
N SER A 49 -24.11 -18.84 2.39
CA SER A 49 -24.04 -18.43 1.00
C SER A 49 -23.56 -19.64 0.19
N LYS A 50 -24.52 -20.28 -0.47
CA LYS A 50 -24.28 -21.29 -1.49
C LYS A 50 -23.50 -20.64 -2.63
N VAL A 51 -22.18 -20.57 -2.51
CA VAL A 51 -21.31 -20.42 -3.67
C VAL A 51 -21.13 -21.82 -4.21
N GLY A 52 -21.70 -22.08 -5.39
CA GLY A 52 -21.61 -23.37 -6.05
C GLY A 52 -20.14 -23.67 -6.40
N PHE A 53 -19.51 -24.46 -5.57
CA PHE A 53 -18.35 -25.26 -5.91
C PHE A 53 -18.73 -26.72 -5.80
N ASN A 54 -18.33 -27.49 -6.80
CA ASN A 54 -18.60 -28.92 -6.97
C ASN A 54 -18.51 -29.70 -5.65
N LYS A 55 -19.43 -30.66 -5.52
CA LYS A 55 -19.55 -31.63 -4.45
C LYS A 55 -18.18 -32.27 -4.12
N GLY A 56 -17.69 -32.04 -2.93
CA GLY A 56 -16.57 -32.79 -2.37
C GLY A 56 -15.83 -31.99 -1.29
N THR A 57 -16.05 -32.37 -0.03
CA THR A 57 -15.42 -31.89 1.20
C THR A 57 -16.01 -30.63 1.82
N VAL A 58 -16.90 -30.86 2.78
CA VAL A 58 -17.26 -29.87 3.81
C VAL A 58 -16.01 -29.63 4.66
N ARG A 59 -15.26 -28.56 4.38
CA ARG A 59 -14.26 -28.07 5.33
C ARG A 59 -15.03 -27.27 6.38
N GLY A 60 -14.86 -27.66 7.65
CA GLY A 60 -15.41 -26.95 8.79
C GLY A 60 -15.01 -25.46 8.81
N PRO A 61 -15.61 -24.62 9.66
CA PRO A 61 -15.36 -23.20 9.70
C PRO A 61 -13.87 -22.93 9.95
N CYS A 62 -13.23 -22.28 8.98
CA CYS A 62 -11.84 -21.86 9.10
C CYS A 62 -11.81 -20.63 10.01
N ILE A 63 -11.50 -20.81 11.27
CA ILE A 63 -11.29 -19.70 12.22
C ILE A 63 -9.95 -19.06 11.88
N VAL A 64 -9.98 -17.96 11.12
CA VAL A 64 -8.79 -17.15 10.90
C VAL A 64 -8.63 -16.22 12.10
N LYS A 65 -7.61 -16.44 12.92
CA LYS A 65 -7.29 -15.53 14.03
C LYS A 65 -7.03 -14.12 13.49
N ALA A 66 -7.64 -13.12 14.10
CA ALA A 66 -7.38 -11.71 13.78
C ALA A 66 -5.87 -11.43 13.93
N ARG A 67 -5.25 -10.85 12.90
CA ARG A 67 -3.85 -10.45 12.98
C ARG A 67 -3.74 -9.17 13.79
N LYS A 68 -2.77 -9.14 14.68
CA LYS A 68 -2.37 -7.92 15.38
C LYS A 68 -1.34 -7.18 14.53
N TYR A 69 -1.48 -5.87 14.46
CA TYR A 69 -0.56 -4.98 13.77
C TYR A 69 -0.01 -3.95 14.73
N TYR A 70 1.19 -3.47 14.47
CA TYR A 70 1.72 -2.30 15.16
C TYR A 70 0.95 -1.05 14.71
N PRO A 71 0.74 -0.08 15.62
CA PRO A 71 0.13 1.19 15.28
C PRO A 71 0.89 1.91 14.16
N ILE A 72 0.15 2.59 13.29
CA ILE A 72 0.76 3.45 12.28
C ILE A 72 1.04 4.81 12.93
N ILE A 73 2.29 5.24 12.85
CA ILE A 73 2.71 6.52 13.43
C ILE A 73 2.03 7.67 12.68
N ASN A 74 1.44 8.61 13.44
CA ASN A 74 0.73 9.79 12.93
C ASN A 74 -0.57 9.51 12.15
N ASP A 75 -1.14 8.31 12.21
CA ASP A 75 -2.46 8.03 11.60
C ASP A 75 -3.64 8.52 12.46
N ASP A 76 -3.36 9.15 13.59
CA ASP A 76 -4.30 9.81 14.48
C ASP A 76 -4.50 11.31 14.17
N LYS A 77 -3.83 11.84 13.16
CA LYS A 77 -3.84 13.26 12.77
C LYS A 77 -4.07 13.43 11.28
N PRO A 78 -4.82 14.48 10.88
CA PRO A 78 -4.99 14.81 9.47
C PRO A 78 -3.64 15.01 8.78
N PHE A 79 -3.43 14.34 7.65
CA PHE A 79 -2.21 14.46 6.89
C PHE A 79 -2.07 15.85 6.25
N ASN A 80 -0.83 16.37 6.22
CA ASN A 80 -0.48 17.58 5.48
C ASN A 80 0.46 17.23 4.32
N PRO A 81 0.00 17.32 3.05
CA PRO A 81 0.82 17.00 1.88
C PRO A 81 1.83 18.08 1.50
N GLU A 82 1.76 19.27 2.09
CA GLU A 82 2.61 20.41 1.73
C GLU A 82 4.11 20.10 1.67
N PRO A 83 4.72 19.35 2.62
CA PRO A 83 6.13 18.97 2.53
C PRO A 83 6.45 18.13 1.29
N LEU A 84 5.53 17.26 0.85
CA LEU A 84 5.71 16.44 -0.36
C LEU A 84 5.64 17.32 -1.62
N LEU A 85 4.68 18.24 -1.69
CA LEU A 85 4.50 19.15 -2.81
C LEU A 85 5.69 20.10 -3.00
N LYS A 86 6.38 20.46 -1.91
CA LYS A 86 7.60 21.28 -1.95
C LYS A 86 8.80 20.59 -2.60
N LEU A 87 8.78 19.28 -2.75
CA LEU A 87 9.86 18.55 -3.44
C LEU A 87 9.89 18.88 -4.93
N LYS A 88 8.75 19.26 -5.53
CA LYS A 88 8.62 19.64 -6.95
C LYS A 88 9.10 18.54 -7.91
N VAL A 89 8.84 17.30 -7.57
CA VAL A 89 9.09 16.12 -8.40
C VAL A 89 7.77 15.54 -8.89
N ASP A 90 7.82 14.76 -9.95
CA ASP A 90 6.67 13.97 -10.39
C ASP A 90 6.19 13.08 -9.25
N SER A 91 4.89 13.07 -8.97
CA SER A 91 4.37 12.51 -7.74
C SER A 91 3.10 11.70 -7.97
N ILE A 92 3.01 10.56 -7.27
CA ILE A 92 1.82 9.74 -7.10
C ILE A 92 1.61 9.56 -5.60
N ILE A 93 0.53 10.13 -5.05
CA ILE A 93 0.25 10.12 -3.60
C ILE A 93 -1.07 9.40 -3.36
N TRP A 94 -1.00 8.25 -2.70
CA TRP A 94 -2.16 7.43 -2.34
C TRP A 94 -2.99 8.07 -1.23
N GLY A 95 -4.27 7.65 -1.13
CA GLY A 95 -5.19 8.13 -0.10
C GLY A 95 -5.55 9.61 -0.21
N ALA A 96 -5.26 10.22 -1.34
CA ALA A 96 -5.39 11.65 -1.59
C ALA A 96 -6.81 12.20 -1.41
N ASN A 97 -7.83 11.35 -1.50
CA ASN A 97 -9.22 11.72 -1.19
C ASN A 97 -9.41 12.16 0.27
N ASN A 98 -8.56 11.72 1.20
CA ASN A 98 -8.65 12.10 2.63
C ASN A 98 -8.10 13.50 2.91
N PHE A 99 -7.34 14.08 1.98
CA PHE A 99 -6.73 15.42 2.09
C PHE A 99 -6.77 16.21 0.77
N SER A 100 -7.76 15.92 -0.08
CA SER A 100 -7.89 16.52 -1.43
C SER A 100 -7.97 18.05 -1.42
N SER A 101 -8.57 18.66 -0.40
CA SER A 101 -8.65 20.12 -0.25
C SER A 101 -7.29 20.81 -0.06
N LYS A 102 -6.23 20.05 0.19
CA LYS A 102 -4.85 20.54 0.38
C LYS A 102 -3.94 20.25 -0.82
N LEU A 103 -4.49 19.61 -1.84
CA LEU A 103 -3.76 19.29 -3.07
C LEU A 103 -4.10 20.30 -4.16
N PRO A 104 -3.16 20.60 -5.05
CA PRO A 104 -3.48 21.33 -6.27
C PRO A 104 -4.50 20.58 -7.13
N ASP A 105 -5.25 21.30 -7.94
CA ASP A 105 -6.11 20.69 -8.94
C ASP A 105 -5.29 19.82 -9.89
N SER A 106 -5.82 18.63 -10.17
CA SER A 106 -5.23 17.72 -11.14
C SER A 106 -6.32 17.07 -11.98
N PRO A 107 -6.21 17.11 -13.31
CA PRO A 107 -7.13 16.39 -14.20
C PRO A 107 -6.84 14.90 -14.25
N ARG A 108 -5.77 14.45 -13.60
CA ARG A 108 -5.30 13.08 -13.66
C ARG A 108 -5.26 12.45 -12.29
N TRP A 109 -6.04 11.38 -12.13
CA TRP A 109 -6.08 10.56 -10.92
C TRP A 109 -5.82 9.12 -11.27
N ILE A 110 -5.30 8.36 -10.30
CA ILE A 110 -5.15 6.92 -10.37
C ILE A 110 -6.22 6.31 -9.49
N VAL A 111 -6.98 5.38 -10.05
CA VAL A 111 -8.04 4.64 -9.37
C VAL A 111 -7.64 3.17 -9.32
N TRP A 112 -7.48 2.64 -8.13
CA TRP A 112 -7.30 1.22 -7.94
C TRP A 112 -8.62 0.58 -7.52
N TYR A 113 -9.23 -0.20 -8.41
CA TYR A 113 -10.41 -1.00 -8.12
C TYR A 113 -9.98 -2.37 -7.61
N LYS A 114 -10.37 -2.70 -6.36
CA LYS A 114 -9.81 -3.83 -5.61
C LYS A 114 -10.79 -4.99 -5.38
N LYS A 115 -12.02 -4.88 -5.90
CA LYS A 115 -13.07 -5.89 -5.74
C LYS A 115 -13.35 -6.66 -7.02
N PRO A 116 -13.99 -7.86 -6.93
CA PRO A 116 -14.43 -8.59 -8.13
C PRO A 116 -15.51 -7.81 -8.90
N PHE A 117 -15.41 -7.77 -10.21
CA PHE A 117 -16.45 -7.17 -11.05
C PHE A 117 -17.82 -7.85 -10.85
N GLY A 118 -18.88 -7.03 -10.88
CA GLY A 118 -20.26 -7.51 -10.89
C GLY A 118 -20.79 -8.06 -9.56
N LYS A 119 -20.02 -8.04 -8.48
CA LYS A 119 -20.50 -8.40 -7.15
C LYS A 119 -20.83 -7.15 -6.34
N LYS A 120 -22.10 -6.99 -5.97
CA LYS A 120 -22.48 -6.03 -4.92
C LYS A 120 -22.05 -6.63 -3.58
N ASN A 121 -20.98 -6.14 -3.02
CA ASN A 121 -20.59 -6.47 -1.66
C ASN A 121 -21.21 -5.44 -0.71
N ASN A 122 -22.07 -5.92 0.20
CA ASN A 122 -22.63 -5.09 1.28
C ASN A 122 -21.63 -4.97 2.45
N ASP A 123 -20.35 -4.80 2.14
CA ASP A 123 -19.34 -4.56 3.16
C ASP A 123 -19.03 -3.05 3.29
N ASN A 124 -18.56 -2.65 4.46
CA ASN A 124 -18.21 -1.26 4.76
C ASN A 124 -16.81 -0.87 4.25
N PHE A 125 -16.20 -1.68 3.37
CA PHE A 125 -14.88 -1.40 2.82
C PHE A 125 -15.00 -0.73 1.45
N SER A 126 -14.16 0.27 1.23
CA SER A 126 -14.10 0.96 -0.05
C SER A 126 -13.82 0.01 -1.22
N ASP A 127 -14.53 0.21 -2.33
CA ASP A 127 -14.33 -0.56 -3.57
C ASP A 127 -13.05 -0.15 -4.29
N VAL A 128 -12.65 1.12 -4.11
CA VAL A 128 -11.50 1.71 -4.78
C VAL A 128 -10.58 2.41 -3.78
N GLU A 129 -9.35 2.58 -4.17
CA GLU A 129 -8.43 3.56 -3.57
C GLU A 129 -7.98 4.55 -4.63
N LEU A 130 -7.74 5.79 -4.21
CA LEU A 130 -7.42 6.89 -5.10
C LEU A 130 -6.02 7.41 -4.83
N ALA A 131 -5.27 7.67 -5.91
CA ALA A 131 -4.04 8.44 -5.82
C ALA A 131 -4.14 9.70 -6.68
N TRP A 132 -3.67 10.81 -6.12
CA TRP A 132 -3.46 12.06 -6.82
C TRP A 132 -2.11 12.03 -7.53
N THR A 133 -2.02 12.68 -8.69
CA THR A 133 -0.74 12.84 -9.39
C THR A 133 -0.65 14.21 -10.07
N ASN A 134 0.55 14.79 -10.08
CA ASN A 134 0.90 15.99 -10.83
C ASN A 134 1.52 15.65 -12.20
N MET A 135 1.69 14.39 -12.51
CA MET A 135 2.31 13.97 -13.77
C MET A 135 1.49 14.43 -14.98
N PRO A 136 2.12 14.76 -16.10
CA PRO A 136 1.43 15.25 -17.27
C PRO A 136 0.41 14.25 -17.81
N GLY A 137 -0.73 14.77 -18.29
CA GLY A 137 -1.84 13.99 -18.83
C GLY A 137 -3.18 14.51 -18.36
N LYS A 138 -4.25 14.21 -19.11
CA LYS A 138 -5.61 14.72 -18.86
C LYS A 138 -6.62 13.61 -18.53
N THR A 139 -6.18 12.37 -18.41
CA THR A 139 -7.07 11.22 -18.22
C THR A 139 -6.73 10.46 -16.95
N CYS A 140 -7.76 10.10 -16.19
CA CYS A 140 -7.61 9.19 -15.07
C CYS A 140 -7.17 7.80 -15.57
N LYS A 141 -6.41 7.10 -14.73
CA LYS A 141 -5.99 5.72 -14.97
C LYS A 141 -6.70 4.79 -14.00
N LEU A 142 -7.29 3.71 -14.52
CA LEU A 142 -7.92 2.67 -13.73
C LEU A 142 -7.03 1.42 -13.74
N TYR A 143 -6.70 0.94 -12.54
CA TYR A 143 -6.08 -0.37 -12.32
C TYR A 143 -7.08 -1.28 -11.62
N HIS A 144 -7.38 -2.42 -12.22
CA HIS A 144 -8.08 -3.49 -11.54
C HIS A 144 -7.03 -4.47 -11.02
N TYR A 145 -6.89 -4.56 -9.71
CA TYR A 145 -6.02 -5.53 -9.05
C TYR A 145 -6.74 -6.06 -7.82
N LEU A 146 -7.12 -7.32 -7.87
CA LEU A 146 -8.00 -7.92 -6.87
C LEU A 146 -7.31 -8.01 -5.50
N TRP A 147 -7.86 -7.30 -4.51
CA TRP A 147 -7.32 -7.25 -3.16
C TRP A 147 -8.43 -7.02 -2.13
N SER A 148 -9.32 -8.00 -1.98
CA SER A 148 -10.48 -7.90 -1.09
C SER A 148 -10.57 -9.10 -0.15
N GLY A 149 -10.22 -8.89 1.11
CA GLY A 149 -10.27 -9.93 2.11
C GLY A 149 -9.39 -11.13 1.77
N LEU A 150 -10.02 -12.30 1.52
CA LEU A 150 -9.36 -13.52 1.09
C LEU A 150 -9.19 -13.63 -0.43
N LEU A 151 -9.82 -12.73 -1.19
CA LEU A 151 -9.73 -12.71 -2.64
C LEU A 151 -8.58 -11.79 -3.05
N ARG A 152 -7.56 -12.36 -3.66
CA ARG A 152 -6.36 -11.63 -4.10
C ARG A 152 -5.88 -12.18 -5.42
N GLU A 153 -5.33 -11.28 -6.22
CA GLU A 153 -4.59 -11.60 -7.44
C GLU A 153 -3.15 -11.97 -7.07
N GLY A 154 -2.49 -12.79 -7.91
CA GLY A 154 -1.15 -13.30 -7.63
C GLY A 154 -1.13 -14.61 -6.83
N GLU A 155 0.03 -14.97 -6.29
CA GLU A 155 0.21 -16.18 -5.48
C GLU A 155 -0.39 -16.00 -4.08
N ARG A 156 -1.68 -16.31 -3.98
CA ARG A 156 -2.53 -16.11 -2.80
C ARG A 156 -1.90 -16.59 -1.48
N GLU A 157 -1.22 -17.74 -1.51
CA GLU A 157 -0.65 -18.32 -0.27
C GLU A 157 0.57 -17.53 0.22
N LEU A 158 1.42 -17.05 -0.68
CA LEU A 158 2.56 -16.22 -0.34
C LEU A 158 2.10 -14.85 0.18
N GLU A 159 1.21 -14.18 -0.53
CA GLU A 159 0.73 -12.85 -0.13
C GLU A 159 -0.10 -12.84 1.16
N LEU A 160 -0.84 -13.92 1.47
CA LEU A 160 -1.54 -14.06 2.74
C LEU A 160 -0.58 -14.29 3.91
N LYS A 161 0.51 -15.03 3.71
CA LYS A 161 1.55 -15.23 4.72
C LYS A 161 2.37 -13.96 4.95
N GLU A 162 2.57 -13.18 3.89
CA GLU A 162 3.44 -12.00 3.87
C GLU A 162 2.75 -10.68 4.21
N ARG A 163 1.44 -10.67 4.53
CA ARG A 163 0.80 -9.43 4.96
C ARG A 163 1.30 -9.03 6.34
N VAL A 164 2.27 -8.14 6.37
CA VAL A 164 2.96 -7.68 7.58
C VAL A 164 2.50 -6.28 8.01
N HIS A 165 1.76 -5.57 7.15
CA HIS A 165 1.27 -4.21 7.40
C HIS A 165 -0.25 -4.12 7.17
N PRO A 166 -1.00 -3.33 7.97
CA PRO A 166 -2.46 -3.26 7.88
C PRO A 166 -2.97 -2.70 6.55
N THR A 167 -2.26 -1.76 5.97
CA THR A 167 -2.59 -1.08 4.70
C THR A 167 -1.63 -1.44 3.56
N GLN A 168 -0.98 -2.62 3.63
CA GLN A 168 -0.04 -3.07 2.62
C GLN A 168 -0.62 -3.01 1.22
N LYS A 169 0.05 -2.28 0.31
CA LYS A 169 -0.26 -2.25 -1.12
C LYS A 169 0.24 -3.52 -1.81
N PRO A 170 -0.49 -4.07 -2.79
CA PRO A 170 -0.02 -5.18 -3.60
C PRO A 170 1.20 -4.80 -4.44
N VAL A 171 2.23 -5.62 -4.43
CA VAL A 171 3.44 -5.39 -5.23
C VAL A 171 3.10 -5.34 -6.73
N GLY A 172 2.27 -6.26 -7.23
CA GLY A 172 1.88 -6.29 -8.64
C GLY A 172 1.13 -5.05 -9.11
N LEU A 173 0.32 -4.41 -8.25
CA LEU A 173 -0.29 -3.11 -8.55
C LEU A 173 0.78 -2.03 -8.76
N LEU A 174 1.78 -1.97 -7.86
CA LEU A 174 2.86 -0.98 -7.93
C LEU A 174 3.75 -1.22 -9.14
N ILE A 175 4.00 -2.48 -9.52
CA ILE A 175 4.72 -2.83 -10.76
C ILE A 175 3.99 -2.28 -11.98
N ASN A 176 2.67 -2.48 -12.08
CA ASN A 176 1.89 -1.96 -13.20
C ASN A 176 1.97 -0.43 -13.28
N ILE A 177 1.89 0.25 -12.15
CA ILE A 177 2.01 1.71 -12.07
C ILE A 177 3.42 2.16 -12.49
N LEU A 178 4.46 1.54 -11.94
CA LEU A 178 5.84 1.89 -12.29
C LEU A 178 6.09 1.72 -13.80
N ASN A 179 5.60 0.64 -14.40
CA ASN A 179 5.77 0.39 -15.84
C ASN A 179 5.00 1.38 -16.72
N ASP A 180 3.88 1.92 -16.24
CA ASP A 180 3.08 2.89 -16.98
C ASP A 180 3.61 4.33 -16.87
N PHE A 181 4.37 4.65 -15.83
CA PHE A 181 4.70 6.04 -15.50
C PHE A 181 6.18 6.38 -15.57
N VAL A 182 7.08 5.43 -15.40
CA VAL A 182 8.54 5.68 -15.40
C VAL A 182 9.31 4.57 -16.10
N GLU A 183 10.43 4.93 -16.67
CA GLU A 183 11.33 3.99 -17.33
C GLU A 183 12.06 3.07 -16.32
N SER A 184 12.68 1.99 -16.82
CA SER A 184 13.62 1.21 -16.03
C SER A 184 14.84 2.06 -15.64
N ASN A 185 15.49 1.70 -14.52
CA ASN A 185 16.58 2.44 -13.88
C ASN A 185 16.18 3.79 -13.27
N SER A 186 14.90 4.18 -13.30
CA SER A 186 14.43 5.39 -12.62
C SER A 186 14.62 5.32 -11.10
N ASN A 187 14.81 6.48 -10.48
CA ASN A 187 14.95 6.66 -9.05
C ASN A 187 13.59 6.98 -8.41
N ILE A 188 13.08 6.07 -7.62
CA ILE A 188 11.78 6.15 -6.96
C ILE A 188 11.98 6.54 -5.49
N LEU A 189 11.25 7.54 -5.03
CA LEU A 189 11.23 7.96 -3.64
C LEU A 189 9.92 7.53 -2.98
N ASP A 190 10.01 6.81 -1.86
CA ASP A 190 8.87 6.50 -0.99
C ASP A 190 9.16 6.97 0.43
N LEU A 191 8.41 7.97 0.91
CA LEU A 191 8.63 8.60 2.21
C LEU A 191 7.83 7.94 3.34
N PHE A 192 7.02 6.90 3.03
CA PHE A 192 6.20 6.16 3.99
C PHE A 192 6.26 4.66 3.66
N GLY A 193 7.42 4.06 3.89
CA GLY A 193 7.78 2.71 3.43
C GLY A 193 6.85 1.59 3.88
N GLY A 194 6.28 1.68 5.10
CA GLY A 194 5.34 0.73 5.65
C GLY A 194 5.86 -0.71 5.60
N SER A 195 5.34 -1.52 4.69
CA SER A 195 5.78 -2.90 4.48
C SER A 195 6.91 -3.06 3.45
N GLY A 196 7.35 -2.00 2.78
CA GLY A 196 8.35 -2.06 1.71
C GLY A 196 7.81 -2.57 0.36
N SER A 197 6.50 -2.45 0.10
CA SER A 197 5.95 -2.93 -1.17
C SER A 197 6.53 -2.18 -2.38
N THR A 198 6.78 -0.88 -2.25
CA THR A 198 7.43 -0.06 -3.29
C THR A 198 8.86 -0.54 -3.56
N LEU A 199 9.63 -0.86 -2.51
CA LEU A 199 10.98 -1.40 -2.65
C LEU A 199 11.00 -2.71 -3.44
N ILE A 200 10.13 -3.66 -3.08
CA ILE A 200 10.03 -4.94 -3.80
C ILE A 200 9.58 -4.75 -5.25
N ALA A 201 8.66 -3.81 -5.52
CA ALA A 201 8.23 -3.51 -6.88
C ALA A 201 9.37 -2.90 -7.72
N CYS A 202 10.17 -2.02 -7.14
CA CYS A 202 11.36 -1.45 -7.78
C CYS A 202 12.41 -2.52 -8.08
N GLU A 203 12.69 -3.39 -7.12
CA GLU A 203 13.62 -4.51 -7.28
C GLU A 203 13.21 -5.42 -8.45
N GLN A 204 11.93 -5.80 -8.53
CA GLN A 204 11.41 -6.63 -9.62
C GLN A 204 11.43 -5.95 -11.00
N THR A 205 11.52 -4.65 -11.05
CA THR A 205 11.39 -3.87 -12.28
C THR A 205 12.66 -3.09 -12.63
N ASN A 206 13.79 -3.42 -11.99
CA ASN A 206 15.10 -2.79 -12.19
C ASN A 206 15.04 -1.26 -12.05
N ARG A 207 14.52 -0.80 -10.91
CA ARG A 207 14.46 0.61 -10.51
C ARG A 207 15.11 0.80 -9.16
N ASN A 208 15.70 1.96 -8.93
CA ASN A 208 16.26 2.30 -7.62
C ASN A 208 15.14 2.78 -6.69
N CYS A 209 15.18 2.37 -5.42
CA CYS A 209 14.21 2.82 -4.42
C CYS A 209 14.91 3.51 -3.25
N TYR A 210 14.57 4.76 -3.04
CA TYR A 210 14.94 5.53 -1.85
C TYR A 210 13.74 5.56 -0.92
N MET A 211 13.88 5.02 0.29
CA MET A 211 12.75 4.81 1.18
C MET A 211 12.99 5.37 2.58
N MET A 212 11.95 5.91 3.19
CA MET A 212 11.93 6.31 4.60
C MET A 212 10.81 5.58 5.35
N GLU A 213 11.09 5.23 6.60
CA GLU A 213 10.12 4.67 7.53
C GLU A 213 10.45 5.15 8.95
N LEU A 214 9.43 5.61 9.69
CA LEU A 214 9.60 6.12 11.05
C LEU A 214 9.58 5.02 12.10
N SER A 215 8.86 3.94 11.86
CA SER A 215 8.72 2.85 12.80
C SER A 215 9.93 1.91 12.73
N PRO A 216 10.74 1.77 13.80
CA PRO A 216 11.84 0.80 13.82
C PRO A 216 11.39 -0.63 13.54
N HIS A 217 10.17 -0.97 13.98
CA HIS A 217 9.57 -2.27 13.69
C HIS A 217 9.38 -2.47 12.18
N TYR A 218 8.77 -1.49 11.50
CA TYR A 218 8.56 -1.60 10.06
C TYR A 218 9.84 -1.45 9.26
N CYS A 219 10.84 -0.69 9.72
CA CYS A 219 12.18 -0.72 9.14
C CYS A 219 12.74 -2.14 9.11
N GLN A 220 12.64 -2.88 10.21
CA GLN A 220 13.11 -4.27 10.25
C GLN A 220 12.27 -5.20 9.35
N VAL A 221 10.96 -4.96 9.25
CA VAL A 221 10.08 -5.68 8.32
C VAL A 221 10.52 -5.48 6.88
N ILE A 222 10.82 -4.24 6.48
CA ILE A 222 11.29 -3.90 5.13
C ILE A 222 12.58 -4.63 4.81
N ILE A 223 13.57 -4.57 5.71
CA ILE A 223 14.87 -5.23 5.54
C ILE A 223 14.68 -6.74 5.39
N ASN A 224 13.98 -7.38 6.33
CA ASN A 224 13.76 -8.83 6.29
C ASN A 224 13.04 -9.27 5.01
N ARG A 225 12.08 -8.48 4.55
CA ARG A 225 11.31 -8.77 3.35
C ARG A 225 12.16 -8.66 2.10
N TRP A 226 13.00 -7.63 2.01
CA TRP A 226 13.93 -7.44 0.91
C TRP A 226 15.00 -8.54 0.88
N GLU A 227 15.64 -8.84 2.02
CA GLU A 227 16.61 -9.93 2.14
C GLU A 227 16.02 -11.30 1.77
N THR A 228 14.75 -11.54 2.17
CA THR A 228 14.06 -12.79 1.82
C THR A 228 13.78 -12.88 0.33
N PHE A 229 13.43 -11.75 -0.28
CA PHE A 229 13.10 -11.69 -1.70
C PHE A 229 14.33 -11.82 -2.60
N THR A 230 15.42 -11.08 -2.30
CA THR A 230 16.63 -11.03 -3.12
C THR A 230 17.60 -12.16 -2.81
N GLY A 231 17.59 -12.70 -1.60
CA GLY A 231 18.63 -13.59 -1.07
C GLY A 231 19.91 -12.87 -0.64
N GLU A 232 19.96 -11.57 -0.75
CA GLU A 232 21.08 -10.72 -0.37
C GLU A 232 20.98 -10.26 1.08
N LYS A 233 22.01 -9.59 1.59
CA LYS A 233 22.05 -9.02 2.94
C LYS A 233 22.11 -7.51 2.87
N ALA A 234 21.24 -6.85 3.65
CA ALA A 234 21.27 -5.41 3.79
C ALA A 234 22.47 -4.97 4.63
N GLU A 235 23.16 -3.95 4.18
CA GLU A 235 24.31 -3.38 4.88
C GLU A 235 23.91 -2.11 5.64
N LYS A 236 24.33 -2.03 6.90
CA LYS A 236 24.14 -0.82 7.70
C LYS A 236 25.28 0.16 7.42
N ILE A 237 24.94 1.29 6.84
CA ILE A 237 25.87 2.40 6.65
C ILE A 237 25.86 3.27 7.93
N ASN A 238 27.03 3.47 8.56
CA ASN A 238 27.19 4.31 9.76
C ASN A 238 27.30 5.80 9.40
#